data_2ca5fae7e1d47dd1c0a5df5ab08ce20d
#
_entry.id   2ca5fae7e1d47dd1c0a5df5ab08ce20d
#
_cell.length_a   1.000
_cell.length_b   1.000
_cell.length_c   1.000
_cell.angle_alpha   90.00
_cell.angle_beta   90.00
_cell.angle_gamma   90.00
#
_symmetry.space_group_name_H-M   'P 1'
#
loop_
_entity.id
_entity.type
_entity.pdbx_description
1 polymer ?
#
loop_
_entity_poly.entity_id
_entity_poly.type
_entity_poly.pdbx_seq_one_letter_code
_entity_poly.pdbx_strand_id
1 'polypeptide(L)'
;MKKIFITILLAALMPFAAGAQDARQRTAETIVADALAQLPAQTPKAFASLMQELAATGADGIRMMAAMLVPAAEGKNAPVEYAINGVVSYVTAAGREELAREIRAGLTDAVAASTDKPNQAFLLSQLQLCATAAEAPVYVTYAAHEYLADTAVRGLIAP
;
A
#
# COMPACT_ATOMS: atom_id res chain seq x y z
N MET A 1 72.89 23.66 15.05
CA MET A 1 72.13 22.56 14.42
C MET A 1 70.80 22.44 15.17
N LYS A 2 69.76 23.13 14.73
CA LYS A 2 68.40 23.03 15.33
C LYS A 2 67.46 22.41 14.29
N LYS A 3 67.01 21.20 14.55
CA LYS A 3 66.02 20.51 13.68
C LYS A 3 64.64 20.98 14.12
N ILE A 4 63.95 21.67 13.23
CA ILE A 4 62.56 22.10 13.39
C ILE A 4 61.69 20.94 12.96
N PHE A 5 60.95 20.32 13.91
CA PHE A 5 59.89 19.36 13.59
C PHE A 5 58.62 20.14 13.28
N ILE A 6 58.22 20.11 12.01
CA ILE A 6 56.93 20.59 11.58
C ILE A 6 55.93 19.45 11.75
N THR A 7 55.10 19.53 12.79
CA THR A 7 53.98 18.61 12.97
C THR A 7 52.83 19.09 12.11
N ILE A 8 52.56 18.41 11.01
CA ILE A 8 51.37 18.66 10.16
C ILE A 8 50.18 18.07 10.88
N LEU A 9 49.34 18.91 11.46
CA LEU A 9 48.02 18.54 11.98
C LEU A 9 47.06 18.41 10.83
N LEU A 10 46.89 17.18 10.33
CA LEU A 10 45.88 16.85 9.33
C LEU A 10 44.52 16.76 10.00
N ALA A 11 43.79 17.87 10.00
CA ALA A 11 42.39 17.89 10.44
C ALA A 11 41.56 17.11 9.44
N ALA A 12 41.12 15.92 9.84
CA ALA A 12 40.15 15.11 9.11
C ALA A 12 38.81 15.87 9.04
N LEU A 13 38.54 16.53 7.93
CA LEU A 13 37.17 16.93 7.59
C LEU A 13 36.38 15.65 7.26
N MET A 14 35.67 15.13 8.24
CA MET A 14 34.63 14.14 8.01
C MET A 14 33.48 14.82 7.27
N PRO A 15 33.03 14.34 6.12
CA PRO A 15 31.82 14.88 5.49
C PRO A 15 30.60 14.46 6.32
N PHE A 16 30.02 15.40 7.00
CA PHE A 16 28.72 15.28 7.67
C PHE A 16 27.60 15.29 6.63
N ALA A 17 27.62 14.33 5.70
CA ALA A 17 26.65 14.27 4.57
C ALA A 17 25.71 13.06 4.65
N ALA A 18 25.82 12.19 5.67
CA ALA A 18 24.98 10.99 5.74
C ALA A 18 23.60 11.24 6.35
N GLY A 19 23.40 12.32 7.10
CA GLY A 19 22.12 12.58 7.78
C GLY A 19 21.07 13.33 6.97
N ALA A 20 21.41 13.87 5.80
CA ALA A 20 20.48 14.71 5.02
C ALA A 20 19.68 13.91 3.96
N GLN A 21 20.06 12.67 3.65
CA GLN A 21 19.34 11.82 2.71
C GLN A 21 18.21 11.04 3.37
N ASP A 22 18.34 10.63 4.62
CA ASP A 22 17.29 9.90 5.36
C ASP A 22 16.07 10.78 5.69
N ALA A 23 16.23 12.09 5.80
CA ALA A 23 15.12 13.02 6.09
C ALA A 23 14.16 13.20 4.89
N ARG A 24 14.45 12.66 3.71
CA ARG A 24 13.62 12.80 2.50
C ARG A 24 12.91 11.52 2.07
N GLN A 25 13.25 10.37 2.62
CA GLN A 25 12.53 9.14 2.35
C GLN A 25 11.42 8.95 3.38
N ARG A 26 10.22 9.43 3.04
CA ARG A 26 9.02 9.12 3.82
C ARG A 26 8.81 7.60 3.78
N THR A 27 8.67 6.98 4.96
CA THR A 27 8.33 5.55 5.04
C THR A 27 6.92 5.30 4.52
N ALA A 28 6.62 4.07 4.09
CA ALA A 28 5.26 3.68 3.68
C ALA A 28 4.24 4.01 4.77
N GLU A 29 4.59 3.78 6.04
CA GLU A 29 3.76 4.10 7.21
C GLU A 29 3.41 5.60 7.28
N THR A 30 4.41 6.47 7.13
CA THR A 30 4.18 7.92 7.12
C THR A 30 3.32 8.35 5.94
N ILE A 31 3.55 7.77 4.75
CA ILE A 31 2.75 8.08 3.55
C ILE A 31 1.29 7.68 3.75
N VAL A 32 1.04 6.48 4.27
CA VAL A 32 -0.32 5.99 4.56
C VAL A 32 -1.02 6.88 5.58
N ALA A 33 -0.36 7.21 6.70
CA ALA A 33 -0.94 8.06 7.75
C ALA A 33 -1.29 9.46 7.22
N ASP A 34 -0.36 10.09 6.49
CA ASP A 34 -0.55 11.42 5.93
C ASP A 34 -1.65 11.45 4.86
N ALA A 35 -1.73 10.42 4.01
CA ALA A 35 -2.76 10.32 2.99
C ALA A 35 -4.15 10.14 3.61
N LEU A 36 -4.30 9.26 4.60
CA LEU A 36 -5.57 9.05 5.31
C LEU A 36 -6.04 10.33 6.02
N ALA A 37 -5.13 11.11 6.59
CA ALA A 37 -5.46 12.40 7.23
C ALA A 37 -5.95 13.47 6.23
N GLN A 38 -5.63 13.33 4.95
CA GLN A 38 -6.03 14.26 3.88
C GLN A 38 -7.27 13.80 3.10
N LEU A 39 -7.79 12.61 3.36
CA LEU A 39 -9.00 12.09 2.73
C LEU A 39 -10.25 12.46 3.55
N PRO A 40 -11.38 12.78 2.89
CA PRO A 40 -11.56 12.88 1.45
C PRO A 40 -10.89 14.13 0.84
N ALA A 41 -10.23 13.96 -0.30
CA ALA A 41 -9.53 15.05 -0.97
C ALA A 41 -10.50 16.11 -1.52
N GLN A 42 -10.11 17.39 -1.44
CA GLN A 42 -10.95 18.52 -1.84
C GLN A 42 -11.06 18.69 -3.37
N THR A 43 -10.13 18.13 -4.13
CA THR A 43 -10.13 18.25 -5.60
C THR A 43 -9.70 16.93 -6.25
N PRO A 44 -10.15 16.67 -7.51
CA PRO A 44 -9.71 15.49 -8.26
C PRO A 44 -8.18 15.40 -8.41
N LYS A 45 -7.50 16.54 -8.56
CA LYS A 45 -6.03 16.58 -8.67
C LYS A 45 -5.35 16.16 -7.38
N ALA A 46 -5.83 16.67 -6.22
CA ALA A 46 -5.32 16.28 -4.92
C ALA A 46 -5.57 14.78 -4.66
N PHE A 47 -6.76 14.28 -5.00
CA PHE A 47 -7.08 12.86 -4.91
C PHE A 47 -6.11 12.01 -5.75
N ALA A 48 -5.90 12.36 -7.02
CA ALA A 48 -4.98 11.64 -7.89
C ALA A 48 -3.53 11.62 -7.36
N SER A 49 -3.07 12.74 -6.79
CA SER A 49 -1.74 12.81 -6.14
C SER A 49 -1.63 11.89 -4.94
N LEU A 50 -2.64 11.87 -4.05
CA LEU A 50 -2.67 10.98 -2.90
C LEU A 50 -2.69 9.50 -3.31
N MET A 51 -3.49 9.15 -4.33
CA MET A 51 -3.54 7.77 -4.83
C MET A 51 -2.21 7.35 -5.48
N GLN A 52 -1.53 8.25 -6.14
CA GLN A 52 -0.19 8.00 -6.68
C GLN A 52 0.82 7.73 -5.56
N GLU A 53 0.83 8.53 -4.50
CA GLU A 53 1.72 8.34 -3.35
C GLU A 53 1.42 7.02 -2.63
N LEU A 54 0.14 6.72 -2.38
CA LEU A 54 -0.27 5.46 -1.76
C LEU A 54 0.09 4.25 -2.64
N ALA A 55 -0.15 4.31 -3.95
CA ALA A 55 0.19 3.22 -4.86
C ALA A 55 1.70 2.95 -4.89
N ALA A 56 2.53 4.01 -4.76
CA ALA A 56 3.98 3.88 -4.70
C ALA A 56 4.49 3.14 -3.45
N THR A 57 3.66 2.98 -2.41
CA THR A 57 4.00 2.14 -1.23
C THR A 57 3.87 0.64 -1.52
N GLY A 58 3.30 0.27 -2.66
CA GLY A 58 3.19 -1.12 -3.12
C GLY A 58 2.38 -2.02 -2.18
N ALA A 59 2.80 -3.28 -2.10
CA ALA A 59 2.15 -4.28 -1.27
C ALA A 59 2.14 -3.91 0.22
N ASP A 60 3.20 -3.26 0.72
CA ASP A 60 3.31 -2.87 2.12
C ASP A 60 2.22 -1.87 2.53
N GLY A 61 1.98 -0.85 1.71
CA GLY A 61 0.92 0.13 1.97
C GLY A 61 -0.47 -0.50 2.01
N ILE A 62 -0.77 -1.43 1.12
CA ILE A 62 -2.04 -2.18 1.14
C ILE A 62 -2.16 -3.00 2.43
N ARG A 63 -1.12 -3.75 2.83
CA ARG A 63 -1.12 -4.52 4.08
C ARG A 63 -1.33 -3.62 5.30
N MET A 64 -0.67 -2.46 5.33
CA MET A 64 -0.83 -1.48 6.41
C MET A 64 -2.26 -0.94 6.49
N MET A 65 -2.83 -0.52 5.36
CA MET A 65 -4.21 -0.04 5.32
C MET A 65 -5.19 -1.14 5.70
N ALA A 66 -5.03 -2.36 5.19
CA ALA A 66 -5.90 -3.48 5.54
C ALA A 66 -5.83 -3.85 7.04
N ALA A 67 -4.65 -3.73 7.65
CA ALA A 67 -4.49 -3.94 9.10
C ALA A 67 -5.19 -2.88 9.97
N MET A 68 -5.54 -1.73 9.40
CA MET A 68 -6.34 -0.68 10.08
C MET A 68 -7.85 -0.95 10.04
N LEU A 69 -8.31 -1.94 9.26
CA LEU A 69 -9.72 -2.31 9.22
C LEU A 69 -10.11 -2.92 10.56
N VAL A 70 -11.07 -2.29 11.24
CA VAL A 70 -11.70 -2.84 12.45
C VAL A 70 -12.87 -3.74 12.06
N PRO A 71 -13.42 -4.58 12.98
CA PRO A 71 -14.62 -5.36 12.68
C PRO A 71 -15.70 -4.51 12.00
N ALA A 72 -16.21 -4.95 10.87
CA ALA A 72 -17.12 -4.16 10.03
C ALA A 72 -18.38 -3.68 10.78
N ALA A 73 -18.82 -4.45 11.79
CA ALA A 73 -19.94 -4.08 12.67
C ALA A 73 -19.71 -2.76 13.43
N GLU A 74 -18.47 -2.29 13.59
CA GLU A 74 -18.16 -1.01 14.23
C GLU A 74 -18.48 0.21 13.34
N GLY A 75 -18.62 0.02 12.02
CA GLY A 75 -18.95 1.08 11.07
C GLY A 75 -17.89 2.18 10.89
N LYS A 76 -16.60 1.88 11.17
CA LYS A 76 -15.51 2.87 11.17
C LYS A 76 -14.52 2.76 10.01
N ASN A 77 -14.73 1.81 9.10
CA ASN A 77 -13.77 1.46 8.04
C ASN A 77 -13.79 2.41 6.82
N ALA A 78 -14.82 3.23 6.67
CA ALA A 78 -15.05 4.01 5.47
C ALA A 78 -13.82 4.82 4.96
N PRO A 79 -13.00 5.49 5.80
CA PRO A 79 -11.82 6.20 5.31
C PRO A 79 -10.77 5.26 4.71
N VAL A 80 -10.54 4.11 5.34
CA VAL A 80 -9.55 3.12 4.90
C VAL A 80 -10.05 2.40 3.64
N GLU A 81 -11.30 2.00 3.62
CA GLU A 81 -11.95 1.39 2.44
C GLU A 81 -11.90 2.34 1.24
N TYR A 82 -12.18 3.63 1.46
CA TYR A 82 -12.07 4.65 0.42
C TYR A 82 -10.65 4.79 -0.13
N ALA A 83 -9.64 4.76 0.74
CA ALA A 83 -8.24 4.82 0.33
C ALA A 83 -7.83 3.59 -0.48
N ILE A 84 -8.15 2.37 -0.01
CA ILE A 84 -7.85 1.12 -0.72
C ILE A 84 -8.53 1.11 -2.09
N ASN A 85 -9.82 1.44 -2.16
CA ASN A 85 -10.55 1.50 -3.42
C ASN A 85 -9.95 2.53 -4.38
N GLY A 86 -9.55 3.68 -3.87
CA GLY A 86 -8.88 4.72 -4.66
C GLY A 86 -7.56 4.27 -5.26
N VAL A 87 -6.73 3.58 -4.48
CA VAL A 87 -5.46 3.00 -4.95
C VAL A 87 -5.71 1.94 -6.03
N VAL A 88 -6.65 1.02 -5.78
CA VAL A 88 -7.03 -0.01 -6.76
C VAL A 88 -7.49 0.63 -8.06
N SER A 89 -8.39 1.59 -8.00
CA SER A 89 -8.86 2.32 -9.19
C SER A 89 -7.73 3.07 -9.89
N TYR A 90 -6.77 3.62 -9.14
CA TYR A 90 -5.62 4.32 -9.71
C TYR A 90 -4.72 3.38 -10.52
N VAL A 91 -4.45 2.16 -10.03
CA VAL A 91 -3.51 1.24 -10.69
C VAL A 91 -4.10 0.48 -11.87
N THR A 92 -5.43 0.50 -12.07
CA THR A 92 -6.07 -0.12 -13.24
C THR A 92 -5.87 0.68 -14.54
N ALA A 93 -5.36 1.90 -14.47
CA ALA A 93 -5.09 2.68 -15.68
C ALA A 93 -3.85 2.15 -16.42
N ALA A 94 -3.87 2.23 -17.74
CA ALA A 94 -2.79 1.79 -18.61
C ALA A 94 -1.43 2.42 -18.23
N GLY A 95 -0.36 1.64 -18.34
CA GLY A 95 1.00 2.05 -18.00
C GLY A 95 1.34 1.94 -16.50
N ARG A 96 0.50 1.26 -15.70
CA ARG A 96 0.71 1.05 -14.25
C ARG A 96 0.74 -0.42 -13.86
N GLU A 97 1.03 -1.30 -14.80
CA GLU A 97 0.97 -2.76 -14.65
C GLU A 97 1.86 -3.26 -13.50
N GLU A 98 3.04 -2.65 -13.33
CA GLU A 98 3.96 -3.00 -12.25
C GLU A 98 3.39 -2.61 -10.87
N LEU A 99 2.84 -1.41 -10.74
CA LEU A 99 2.14 -1.00 -9.52
C LEU A 99 0.94 -1.90 -9.25
N ALA A 100 0.14 -2.22 -10.27
CA ALA A 100 -0.99 -3.12 -10.13
C ALA A 100 -0.57 -4.50 -9.62
N ARG A 101 0.57 -5.03 -10.07
CA ARG A 101 1.14 -6.29 -9.57
C ARG A 101 1.44 -6.25 -8.08
N GLU A 102 2.08 -5.17 -7.61
CA GLU A 102 2.39 -4.99 -6.18
C GLU A 102 1.11 -4.84 -5.34
N ILE A 103 0.12 -4.09 -5.84
CA ILE A 103 -1.15 -3.90 -5.15
C ILE A 103 -1.92 -5.22 -5.05
N ARG A 104 -1.96 -6.05 -6.11
CA ARG A 104 -2.56 -7.39 -6.08
C ARG A 104 -1.90 -8.30 -5.04
N ALA A 105 -0.56 -8.28 -4.97
CA ALA A 105 0.16 -9.04 -3.96
C ALA A 105 -0.24 -8.62 -2.54
N GLY A 106 -0.27 -7.30 -2.27
CA GLY A 106 -0.71 -6.78 -0.98
C GLY A 106 -2.16 -7.12 -0.64
N LEU A 107 -3.08 -7.06 -1.62
CA LEU A 107 -4.48 -7.46 -1.43
C LEU A 107 -4.61 -8.96 -1.13
N THR A 108 -3.86 -9.80 -1.84
CA THR A 108 -3.86 -11.26 -1.61
C THR A 108 -3.43 -11.57 -0.18
N ASP A 109 -2.36 -10.95 0.29
CA ASP A 109 -1.89 -11.11 1.67
C ASP A 109 -2.92 -10.61 2.68
N ALA A 110 -3.54 -9.45 2.40
CA ALA A 110 -4.56 -8.86 3.26
C ALA A 110 -5.82 -9.72 3.37
N VAL A 111 -6.28 -10.32 2.26
CA VAL A 111 -7.39 -11.27 2.26
C VAL A 111 -7.08 -12.47 3.14
N ALA A 112 -5.88 -13.02 3.03
CA ALA A 112 -5.45 -14.18 3.84
C ALA A 112 -5.32 -13.84 5.33
N ALA A 113 -4.88 -12.63 5.66
CA ALA A 113 -4.70 -12.18 7.04
C ALA A 113 -6.02 -11.73 7.71
N SER A 114 -7.04 -11.37 6.94
CA SER A 114 -8.31 -10.86 7.49
C SER A 114 -9.13 -11.99 8.11
N THR A 115 -9.60 -11.77 9.35
CA THR A 115 -10.47 -12.71 10.08
C THR A 115 -11.93 -12.27 10.11
N ASP A 116 -12.21 -10.98 9.92
CA ASP A 116 -13.57 -10.44 9.79
C ASP A 116 -14.11 -10.69 8.38
N LYS A 117 -15.22 -11.43 8.28
CA LYS A 117 -15.74 -11.87 6.98
C LYS A 117 -16.23 -10.74 6.06
N PRO A 118 -16.91 -9.71 6.55
CA PRO A 118 -17.21 -8.53 5.76
C PRO A 118 -15.96 -7.82 5.22
N ASN A 119 -14.93 -7.62 6.04
CA ASN A 119 -13.67 -7.03 5.60
C ASN A 119 -12.96 -7.92 4.57
N GLN A 120 -12.98 -9.23 4.78
CA GLN A 120 -12.42 -10.20 3.82
C GLN A 120 -13.17 -10.16 2.48
N ALA A 121 -14.50 -10.05 2.49
CA ALA A 121 -15.32 -9.88 1.28
C ALA A 121 -15.01 -8.55 0.57
N PHE A 122 -14.85 -7.46 1.33
CA PHE A 122 -14.41 -6.18 0.77
C PHE A 122 -13.06 -6.32 0.06
N LEU A 123 -12.04 -6.88 0.72
CA LEU A 123 -10.71 -7.06 0.15
C LEU A 123 -10.71 -7.95 -1.10
N LEU A 124 -11.48 -9.04 -1.10
CA LEU A 124 -11.70 -9.89 -2.29
C LEU A 124 -12.32 -9.09 -3.44
N SER A 125 -13.30 -8.23 -3.15
CA SER A 125 -13.92 -7.38 -4.17
C SER A 125 -12.95 -6.33 -4.72
N GLN A 126 -12.05 -5.80 -3.90
CA GLN A 126 -11.01 -4.89 -4.36
C GLN A 126 -9.98 -5.62 -5.25
N LEU A 127 -9.59 -6.83 -4.87
CA LEU A 127 -8.71 -7.66 -5.69
C LEU A 127 -9.34 -7.93 -7.07
N GLN A 128 -10.65 -8.20 -7.13
CA GLN A 128 -11.38 -8.44 -8.39
C GLN A 128 -11.24 -7.28 -9.40
N LEU A 129 -11.22 -6.03 -8.92
CA LEU A 129 -11.12 -4.86 -9.78
C LEU A 129 -9.77 -4.74 -10.54
N CYS A 130 -8.73 -5.40 -10.05
CA CYS A 130 -7.39 -5.34 -10.65
C CYS A 130 -6.78 -6.72 -10.90
N ALA A 131 -7.52 -7.81 -10.63
CA ALA A 131 -7.07 -9.19 -10.80
C ALA A 131 -6.74 -9.54 -12.26
N THR A 132 -5.89 -10.54 -12.40
CA THR A 132 -5.61 -11.25 -13.64
C THR A 132 -5.87 -12.75 -13.42
N ALA A 133 -5.67 -13.58 -14.42
CA ALA A 133 -5.78 -15.03 -14.26
C ALA A 133 -4.81 -15.60 -13.17
N ALA A 134 -3.75 -14.87 -12.83
CA ALA A 134 -2.81 -15.29 -11.79
C ALA A 134 -3.43 -15.33 -10.40
N GLU A 135 -4.45 -14.51 -10.13
CA GLU A 135 -5.12 -14.43 -8.82
C GLU A 135 -6.26 -15.46 -8.68
N ALA A 136 -6.61 -16.23 -9.73
CA ALA A 136 -7.67 -17.25 -9.68
C ALA A 136 -7.55 -18.23 -8.49
N PRO A 137 -6.36 -18.73 -8.10
CA PRO A 137 -6.22 -19.62 -6.94
C PRO A 137 -6.70 -19.00 -5.62
N VAL A 138 -6.59 -17.67 -5.47
CA VAL A 138 -7.09 -16.95 -4.27
C VAL A 138 -8.61 -17.12 -4.18
N TYR A 139 -9.33 -16.87 -5.26
CA TYR A 139 -10.78 -16.99 -5.28
C TYR A 139 -11.26 -18.43 -5.10
N VAL A 140 -10.56 -19.41 -5.71
CA VAL A 140 -10.87 -20.84 -5.52
C VAL A 140 -10.86 -21.22 -4.03
N THR A 141 -9.91 -20.69 -3.26
CA THR A 141 -9.83 -20.94 -1.83
C THR A 141 -11.09 -20.55 -1.06
N TYR A 142 -11.79 -19.50 -1.51
CA TYR A 142 -12.97 -18.97 -0.82
C TYR A 142 -14.29 -19.33 -1.48
N ALA A 143 -14.29 -19.97 -2.65
CA ALA A 143 -15.50 -20.29 -3.41
C ALA A 143 -16.45 -21.26 -2.68
N ALA A 144 -15.94 -22.09 -1.76
CA ALA A 144 -16.75 -22.99 -0.95
C ALA A 144 -17.13 -22.41 0.43
N HIS A 145 -16.71 -21.17 0.75
CA HIS A 145 -16.97 -20.55 2.04
C HIS A 145 -18.34 -19.88 2.04
N GLU A 146 -19.25 -20.28 2.94
CA GLU A 146 -20.64 -19.82 2.98
C GLU A 146 -20.82 -18.30 2.77
N TYR A 147 -20.05 -17.48 3.50
CA TYR A 147 -20.16 -16.02 3.44
C TYR A 147 -19.45 -15.41 2.22
N LEU A 148 -18.35 -16.02 1.75
CA LEU A 148 -17.46 -15.42 0.74
C LEU A 148 -17.70 -15.98 -0.67
N ALA A 149 -18.48 -17.03 -0.81
CA ALA A 149 -18.68 -17.76 -2.07
C ALA A 149 -19.11 -16.86 -3.21
N ASP A 150 -20.09 -15.98 -3.01
CA ASP A 150 -20.60 -15.08 -4.05
C ASP A 150 -19.49 -14.13 -4.53
N THR A 151 -18.76 -13.50 -3.61
CA THR A 151 -17.65 -12.60 -3.96
C THR A 151 -16.52 -13.36 -4.65
N ALA A 152 -16.19 -14.55 -4.19
CA ALA A 152 -15.13 -15.36 -4.76
C ALA A 152 -15.49 -15.84 -6.18
N VAL A 153 -16.72 -16.30 -6.41
CA VAL A 153 -17.19 -16.73 -7.74
C VAL A 153 -17.17 -15.56 -8.72
N ARG A 154 -17.57 -14.36 -8.30
CA ARG A 154 -17.46 -13.16 -9.16
C ARG A 154 -16.02 -12.89 -9.56
N GLY A 155 -15.06 -13.06 -8.65
CA GLY A 155 -13.63 -12.91 -8.96
C GLY A 155 -13.10 -13.93 -9.96
N LEU A 156 -13.72 -15.12 -10.05
CA LEU A 156 -13.36 -16.14 -11.03
C LEU A 156 -13.96 -15.89 -12.42
N ILE A 157 -15.04 -15.10 -12.50
CA ILE A 157 -15.73 -14.80 -13.77
C ILE A 157 -15.15 -13.55 -14.44
N ALA A 158 -14.68 -12.59 -13.65
CA ALA A 158 -14.04 -11.37 -14.16
C ALA A 158 -12.55 -11.68 -14.41
N PRO A 159 -12.11 -11.67 -15.67
CA PRO A 159 -10.71 -11.94 -16.02
C PRO A 159 -9.79 -10.80 -15.63
#